data_2db1eab3a351bcbf43654f14e8814939
#
_entry.id   2db1eab3a351bcbf43654f14e8814939
#
_cell.length_a   1.000
_cell.length_b   1.000
_cell.length_c   1.000
_cell.angle_alpha   90.00
_cell.angle_beta   90.00
_cell.angle_gamma   90.00
#
_symmetry.space_group_name_H-M   'P 1'
#
loop_
_entity.id
_entity.type
_entity.pdbx_description
1 polymer ?
#
loop_
_entity_poly.entity_id
_entity_poly.type
_entity_poly.pdbx_seq_one_letter_code
_entity_poly.pdbx_strand_id
1 'polypeptide(L)'
;MNKVTKVSSGAKWEEIVGYSRAIRVGNTIEIAGTTAISENGEVVGIDDPAEQTRQIIRIAERVLKELGSSLQDVIRTRIYTTDISRWEEIGKA
;
A
#
# COMPACT_ATOMS: atom_id res chain seq x y z
N MET A 1 -11.85 25.02 -0.96
CA MET A 1 -11.32 23.97 -0.07
C MET A 1 -11.30 22.65 -0.83
N ASN A 2 -10.21 21.94 -0.79
CA ASN A 2 -10.09 20.65 -1.49
C ASN A 2 -10.93 19.58 -0.81
N LYS A 3 -11.61 18.78 -1.62
CA LYS A 3 -12.34 17.62 -1.11
C LYS A 3 -11.35 16.58 -0.58
N VAL A 4 -11.66 16.00 0.58
CA VAL A 4 -10.87 14.94 1.21
C VAL A 4 -11.65 13.64 1.13
N THR A 5 -11.04 12.60 0.56
CA THR A 5 -11.61 11.27 0.46
C THR A 5 -10.63 10.26 1.05
N LYS A 6 -11.12 9.39 1.93
CA LYS A 6 -10.31 8.40 2.63
C LYS A 6 -10.74 6.99 2.27
N VAL A 7 -9.78 6.08 2.22
CA VAL A 7 -10.03 4.65 2.03
C VAL A 7 -9.47 3.89 3.22
N SER A 8 -10.29 3.03 3.81
CA SER A 8 -9.88 2.11 4.86
C SER A 8 -9.77 0.70 4.29
N SER A 9 -8.73 -0.03 4.68
CA SER A 9 -8.60 -1.46 4.31
C SER A 9 -9.16 -2.39 5.38
N GLY A 10 -9.60 -1.83 6.52
CA GLY A 10 -10.04 -2.62 7.67
C GLY A 10 -8.91 -3.21 8.50
N ALA A 11 -7.66 -2.85 8.22
CA ALA A 11 -6.53 -3.30 9.01
C ALA A 11 -6.63 -2.75 10.44
N LYS A 12 -6.36 -3.60 11.43
CA LYS A 12 -6.56 -3.23 12.84
C LYS A 12 -5.78 -2.00 13.27
N TRP A 13 -4.61 -1.78 12.68
CA TRP A 13 -3.77 -0.63 13.04
C TRP A 13 -4.36 0.70 12.61
N GLU A 14 -5.22 0.70 11.57
CA GLU A 14 -5.87 1.93 11.10
C GLU A 14 -6.76 2.52 12.18
N GLU A 15 -7.56 1.69 12.86
CA GLU A 15 -8.41 2.16 13.98
C GLU A 15 -7.59 2.50 15.23
N ILE A 16 -6.63 1.65 15.58
CA ILE A 16 -5.84 1.80 16.82
C ILE A 16 -4.99 3.08 16.76
N VAL A 17 -4.36 3.34 15.63
CA VAL A 17 -3.46 4.49 15.46
C VAL A 17 -4.19 5.72 14.92
N GLY A 18 -5.34 5.53 14.29
CA GLY A 18 -6.16 6.64 13.77
C GLY A 18 -5.74 7.14 12.41
N TYR A 19 -5.34 6.24 11.51
CA TYR A 19 -5.02 6.61 10.13
C TYR A 19 -5.90 5.82 9.14
N SER A 20 -5.92 6.27 7.89
CA SER A 20 -6.58 5.59 6.78
C SER A 20 -5.55 4.91 5.89
N ARG A 21 -5.94 3.88 5.10
CA ARG A 21 -5.03 3.23 4.18
C ARG A 21 -4.54 4.19 3.10
N ALA A 22 -5.41 5.06 2.61
CA ALA A 22 -5.06 6.07 1.64
C ALA A 22 -5.97 7.29 1.80
N ILE A 23 -5.50 8.43 1.33
CA ILE A 23 -6.25 9.68 1.37
C ILE A 23 -6.03 10.45 0.07
N ARG A 24 -7.10 11.03 -0.45
CA ARG A 24 -7.02 11.96 -1.57
C ARG A 24 -7.43 13.36 -1.12
N VAL A 25 -6.58 14.33 -1.43
CA VAL A 25 -6.85 15.75 -1.19
C VAL A 25 -6.63 16.49 -2.51
N GLY A 26 -7.72 16.92 -3.16
CA GLY A 26 -7.63 17.52 -4.49
C GLY A 26 -7.02 16.54 -5.50
N ASN A 27 -5.86 16.89 -6.05
CA ASN A 27 -5.15 16.09 -7.04
C ASN A 27 -4.00 15.26 -6.44
N THR A 28 -3.91 15.21 -5.12
CA THR A 28 -2.84 14.47 -4.43
C THR A 28 -3.41 13.26 -3.71
N ILE A 29 -2.78 12.10 -3.90
CA ILE A 29 -3.11 10.88 -3.19
C ILE A 29 -1.88 10.42 -2.42
N GLU A 30 -2.05 10.14 -1.14
CA GLU A 30 -1.01 9.57 -0.29
C GLU A 30 -1.49 8.22 0.23
N ILE A 31 -0.63 7.21 0.13
CA ILE A 31 -0.90 5.88 0.66
C ILE A 31 -0.04 5.68 1.89
N ALA A 32 -0.65 5.25 2.99
CA ALA A 32 0.05 4.98 4.23
C ALA A 32 1.01 3.79 4.08
N GLY A 33 1.95 3.66 4.99
CA GLY A 33 2.83 2.49 5.05
C GLY A 33 2.01 1.21 4.99
N THR A 34 2.33 0.31 4.07
CA THR A 34 1.52 -0.86 3.75
C THR A 34 2.38 -2.10 3.81
N THR A 35 1.90 -3.13 4.49
CA THR A 35 2.54 -4.44 4.58
C THR A 35 1.72 -5.48 3.83
N ALA A 36 2.32 -6.64 3.58
CA ALA A 36 1.69 -7.71 2.80
C ALA A 36 0.72 -8.52 3.66
N ILE A 37 -0.48 -7.99 3.82
CA ILE A 37 -1.54 -8.60 4.63
C ILE A 37 -2.73 -8.93 3.72
N SER A 38 -3.32 -10.12 3.91
CA SER A 38 -4.53 -10.53 3.20
C SER A 38 -5.78 -9.87 3.81
N GLU A 39 -6.91 -10.03 3.14
CA GLU A 39 -8.21 -9.57 3.65
C GLU A 39 -8.55 -10.19 5.01
N ASN A 40 -8.04 -11.40 5.28
CA ASN A 40 -8.26 -12.10 6.55
C ASN A 40 -7.25 -11.71 7.64
N GLY A 41 -6.37 -10.75 7.38
CA GLY A 41 -5.36 -10.30 8.33
C GLY A 41 -4.14 -11.20 8.44
N GLU A 42 -3.96 -12.12 7.51
CA GLU A 42 -2.81 -13.03 7.49
C GLU A 42 -1.66 -12.45 6.67
N VAL A 43 -0.42 -12.76 7.05
CA VAL A 43 0.77 -12.37 6.30
C VAL A 43 0.84 -13.17 4.99
N VAL A 44 0.99 -12.44 3.87
CA VAL A 44 1.19 -13.03 2.55
C VAL A 44 2.68 -13.06 2.23
N GLY A 45 3.17 -14.19 1.74
CA GLY A 45 4.57 -14.29 1.29
C GLY A 45 5.57 -14.35 2.43
N ILE A 46 5.35 -15.20 3.44
CA ILE A 46 6.33 -15.39 4.53
C ILE A 46 7.67 -15.77 3.92
N ASP A 47 8.74 -15.04 4.30
CA ASP A 47 10.11 -15.21 3.78
C ASP A 47 10.24 -15.04 2.26
N ASP A 48 9.24 -14.45 1.62
CA ASP A 48 9.24 -14.20 0.18
C ASP A 48 9.01 -12.71 -0.12
N PRO A 49 10.09 -11.90 -0.17
CA PRO A 49 9.96 -10.45 -0.40
C PRO A 49 9.31 -10.10 -1.73
N ALA A 50 9.52 -10.91 -2.77
CA ALA A 50 8.88 -10.66 -4.07
C ALA A 50 7.36 -10.80 -3.96
N GLU A 51 6.85 -11.85 -3.31
CA GLU A 51 5.42 -12.04 -3.12
C GLU A 51 4.84 -10.98 -2.18
N GLN A 52 5.57 -10.61 -1.13
CA GLN A 52 5.16 -9.51 -0.26
C GLN A 52 5.01 -8.21 -1.05
N THR A 53 5.96 -7.92 -1.91
CA THR A 53 5.92 -6.72 -2.77
C THR A 53 4.71 -6.75 -3.69
N ARG A 54 4.44 -7.88 -4.34
CA ARG A 54 3.26 -8.03 -5.21
C ARG A 54 1.96 -7.79 -4.46
N GLN A 55 1.84 -8.33 -3.24
CA GLN A 55 0.65 -8.13 -2.41
C GLN A 55 0.47 -6.67 -2.04
N ILE A 56 1.55 -5.97 -1.68
CA ILE A 56 1.51 -4.55 -1.36
C ILE A 56 1.04 -3.75 -2.57
N ILE A 57 1.53 -4.09 -3.76
CA ILE A 57 1.13 -3.43 -5.01
C ILE A 57 -0.35 -3.67 -5.31
N ARG A 58 -0.87 -4.89 -5.06
CA ARG A 58 -2.30 -5.18 -5.23
C ARG A 58 -3.16 -4.31 -4.31
N ILE A 59 -2.74 -4.15 -3.06
CA ILE A 59 -3.43 -3.28 -2.10
C ILE A 59 -3.42 -1.83 -2.59
N ALA A 60 -2.25 -1.34 -3.03
CA ALA A 60 -2.10 0.01 -3.56
C ALA A 60 -2.99 0.23 -4.78
N GLU A 61 -3.00 -0.72 -5.72
CA GLU A 61 -3.83 -0.62 -6.92
C GLU A 61 -5.30 -0.51 -6.58
N ARG A 62 -5.77 -1.34 -5.64
CA ARG A 62 -7.17 -1.31 -5.22
C ARG A 62 -7.56 0.05 -4.65
N VAL A 63 -6.76 0.59 -3.73
CA VAL A 63 -7.10 1.88 -3.11
C VAL A 63 -6.97 3.04 -4.10
N LEU A 64 -6.03 2.99 -5.03
CA LEU A 64 -5.91 4.00 -6.08
C LEU A 64 -7.15 4.01 -6.97
N LYS A 65 -7.66 2.84 -7.36
CA LYS A 65 -8.89 2.75 -8.15
C LYS A 65 -10.09 3.29 -7.41
N GLU A 66 -10.21 3.02 -6.12
CA GLU A 66 -11.29 3.58 -5.30
C GLU A 66 -11.23 5.10 -5.22
N LEU A 67 -10.04 5.67 -5.32
CA LEU A 67 -9.83 7.12 -5.29
C LEU A 67 -9.82 7.76 -6.69
N GLY A 68 -10.15 7.00 -7.72
CA GLY A 68 -10.24 7.50 -9.09
C GLY A 68 -8.90 7.61 -9.81
N SER A 69 -7.90 6.83 -9.41
CA SER A 69 -6.58 6.85 -10.01
C SER A 69 -6.14 5.45 -10.43
N SER A 70 -4.87 5.27 -10.74
CA SER A 70 -4.31 3.98 -11.16
C SER A 70 -2.82 3.91 -10.83
N LEU A 71 -2.22 2.71 -10.98
CA LEU A 71 -0.78 2.54 -10.81
C LEU A 71 0.04 3.41 -11.76
N GLN A 72 -0.50 3.74 -12.92
CA GLN A 72 0.21 4.56 -13.91
C GLN A 72 0.41 6.01 -13.43
N ASP A 73 -0.35 6.45 -12.45
CA ASP A 73 -0.25 7.80 -11.90
C ASP A 73 0.76 7.89 -10.74
N VAL A 74 1.35 6.78 -10.33
CA VAL A 74 2.33 6.75 -9.25
C VAL A 74 3.62 7.44 -9.70
N ILE A 75 4.07 8.42 -8.92
CA ILE A 75 5.28 9.19 -9.24
C ILE A 75 6.45 8.88 -8.31
N ARG A 76 6.19 8.23 -7.19
CA ARG A 76 7.23 7.88 -6.22
C ARG A 76 6.77 6.75 -5.33
N THR A 77 7.70 5.83 -5.03
CA THR A 77 7.52 4.81 -4.01
C THR A 77 8.69 4.84 -3.03
N ARG A 78 8.46 4.30 -1.85
CA ARG A 78 9.51 4.10 -0.85
C ARG A 78 9.30 2.71 -0.27
N ILE A 79 10.36 1.90 -0.30
CA ILE A 79 10.30 0.51 0.16
C ILE A 79 11.27 0.35 1.33
N TYR A 80 10.76 -0.20 2.43
CA TYR A 80 11.56 -0.58 3.60
C TYR A 80 11.67 -2.09 3.62
N THR A 81 12.88 -2.60 3.80
CA THR A 81 13.12 -4.03 3.88
C THR A 81 14.07 -4.34 5.03
N THR A 82 13.92 -5.52 5.62
CA THR A 82 14.83 -6.02 6.65
C THR A 82 16.06 -6.68 6.07
N ASP A 83 16.06 -6.99 4.76
CA ASP A 83 17.20 -7.60 4.07
C ASP A 83 17.40 -6.94 2.71
N ILE A 84 18.24 -5.93 2.66
CA ILE A 84 18.52 -5.18 1.44
C ILE A 84 19.27 -6.02 0.38
N SER A 85 19.89 -7.14 0.78
CA SER A 85 20.55 -8.02 -0.17
C SER A 85 19.57 -8.65 -1.17
N ARG A 86 18.28 -8.66 -0.86
CA ARG A 86 17.23 -9.21 -1.72
C ARG A 86 16.54 -8.14 -2.59
N TRP A 87 17.20 -7.02 -2.83
CA TRP A 87 16.64 -5.89 -3.57
C TRP A 87 16.24 -6.23 -5.00
N GLU A 88 16.94 -7.19 -5.65
CA GLU A 88 16.60 -7.58 -7.03
C GLU A 88 15.24 -8.27 -7.11
N GLU A 89 14.95 -9.16 -6.16
CA GLU A 89 13.64 -9.83 -6.09
C GLU A 89 12.52 -8.82 -5.90
N ILE A 90 12.74 -7.86 -5.01
CA ILE A 90 11.79 -6.79 -4.72
C ILE A 90 11.58 -5.92 -5.97
N GLY A 91 12.66 -5.54 -6.61
CA GLY A 91 12.62 -4.67 -7.78
C GLY A 91 11.92 -5.31 -8.99
N LYS A 92 12.05 -6.62 -9.15
CA LYS A 92 11.39 -7.33 -10.25
C LYS A 92 9.89 -7.55 -9.99
N ALA A 93 9.52 -7.59 -8.76
CA ALA A 93 8.11 -7.72 -8.40
C ALA A 93 7.36 -6.44 -8.71
#